data_f5961fee745a5e5b09e3e37e591e8264
#
_entry.id   f5961fee745a5e5b09e3e37e591e8264
#
_cell.length_a   1.000
_cell.length_b   1.000
_cell.length_c   1.000
_cell.angle_alpha   90.00
_cell.angle_beta   90.00
_cell.angle_gamma   90.00
#
_symmetry.space_group_name_H-M   'P 1'
#
loop_
_entity.id
_entity.type
_entity.pdbx_description
1 polymer ?
#
loop_
_entity_poly.entity_id
_entity_poly.type
_entity_poly.pdbx_seq_one_letter_code
_entity_poly.pdbx_strand_id
1 'polypeptide(L)'
;MGLKTVLHDTHILQGAKIVDFGGWEMPLHYGSQIEEHHAVRRDAGLFDVSHMGVIDLTGDRSREFLRHLLANDVGRLKIPGKALYSCMLLPTGGVIDDLIVYFLSDTEFRLVVNAGTRDKDLAWIRRQAMAFAVTAALRRDLAMIAIQGPNAREKTLPLLAPAQRAREIGRASCRERV
;
A
#
# COMPACT_ATOMS: atom_id res chain seq x y z
N MET A 1 -23.56 8.86 3.98
CA MET A 1 -22.97 8.17 2.80
C MET A 1 -21.49 8.04 3.04
N GLY A 2 -20.96 6.82 2.97
CA GLY A 2 -19.54 6.57 3.10
C GLY A 2 -18.76 6.99 1.86
N LEU A 3 -17.43 7.04 1.97
CA LEU A 3 -16.54 7.21 0.83
C LEU A 3 -16.58 5.94 -0.05
N LYS A 4 -16.38 6.09 -1.34
CA LYS A 4 -16.44 5.00 -2.32
C LYS A 4 -15.11 4.89 -3.05
N THR A 5 -14.68 3.65 -3.30
CA THR A 5 -13.56 3.37 -4.20
C THR A 5 -14.01 3.47 -5.66
N VAL A 6 -13.06 3.47 -6.59
CA VAL A 6 -13.37 3.48 -8.03
C VAL A 6 -14.06 2.18 -8.49
N LEU A 7 -13.94 1.09 -7.73
CA LEU A 7 -14.56 -0.21 -8.04
C LEU A 7 -15.87 -0.46 -7.28
N HIS A 8 -16.36 0.51 -6.49
CA HIS A 8 -17.55 0.34 -5.65
C HIS A 8 -18.76 -0.21 -6.43
N ASP A 9 -19.09 0.38 -7.58
CA ASP A 9 -20.23 -0.06 -8.37
C ASP A 9 -20.01 -1.45 -8.98
N THR A 10 -18.75 -1.78 -9.32
CA THR A 10 -18.37 -3.12 -9.78
C THR A 10 -18.58 -4.15 -8.66
N HIS A 11 -18.26 -3.82 -7.41
CA HIS A 11 -18.52 -4.70 -6.27
C HIS A 11 -20.01 -4.99 -6.10
N ILE A 12 -20.86 -3.95 -6.20
CA ILE A 12 -22.32 -4.12 -6.13
C ILE A 12 -22.83 -5.02 -7.25
N LEU A 13 -22.40 -4.76 -8.50
CA LEU A 13 -22.81 -5.56 -9.67
C LEU A 13 -22.40 -7.03 -9.55
N GLN A 14 -21.31 -7.32 -8.85
CA GLN A 14 -20.86 -8.68 -8.57
C GLN A 14 -21.51 -9.31 -7.32
N GLY A 15 -22.49 -8.65 -6.72
CA GLY A 15 -23.23 -9.16 -5.58
C GLY A 15 -22.49 -9.08 -4.23
N ALA A 16 -21.54 -8.17 -4.11
CA ALA A 16 -20.83 -7.96 -2.85
C ALA A 16 -21.76 -7.49 -1.74
N LYS A 17 -21.57 -8.02 -0.54
CA LYS A 17 -22.13 -7.45 0.68
C LYS A 17 -21.29 -6.25 1.09
N ILE A 18 -21.82 -5.04 0.92
CA ILE A 18 -21.16 -3.80 1.27
C ILE A 18 -21.36 -3.51 2.76
N VAL A 19 -20.28 -3.06 3.41
CA VAL A 19 -20.27 -2.64 4.83
C VAL A 19 -19.51 -1.34 4.99
N ASP A 20 -19.75 -0.64 6.10
CA ASP A 20 -18.89 0.47 6.51
C ASP A 20 -17.54 -0.08 7.06
N PHE A 21 -16.47 0.38 6.46
CA PHE A 21 -15.12 0.10 6.89
C PHE A 21 -14.36 1.42 7.10
N GLY A 22 -14.45 1.96 8.31
CA GLY A 22 -13.77 3.21 8.66
C GLY A 22 -14.20 4.41 7.82
N GLY A 23 -15.49 4.51 7.50
CA GLY A 23 -16.07 5.57 6.68
C GLY A 23 -16.06 5.29 5.17
N TRP A 24 -15.60 4.13 4.74
CA TRP A 24 -15.63 3.66 3.36
C TRP A 24 -16.68 2.56 3.17
N GLU A 25 -17.43 2.63 2.07
CA GLU A 25 -18.33 1.56 1.63
C GLU A 25 -17.50 0.47 0.92
N MET A 26 -17.19 -0.63 1.65
CA MET A 26 -16.27 -1.67 1.19
C MET A 26 -16.93 -3.03 1.09
N PRO A 27 -16.53 -3.88 0.12
CA PRO A 27 -17.04 -5.24 0.02
C PRO A 27 -16.50 -6.11 1.16
N LEU A 28 -17.40 -6.73 1.91
CA LEU A 28 -17.04 -7.69 2.97
C LEU A 28 -16.81 -9.10 2.39
N HIS A 29 -17.71 -9.54 1.50
CA HIS A 29 -17.63 -10.83 0.80
C HIS A 29 -18.61 -10.84 -0.40
N TYR A 30 -18.48 -11.85 -1.28
CA TYR A 30 -19.32 -12.08 -2.45
C TYR A 30 -20.16 -13.39 -2.33
N GLY A 31 -20.39 -13.82 -1.10
CA GLY A 31 -21.13 -15.04 -0.78
C GLY A 31 -20.66 -15.63 0.54
N SER A 32 -19.45 -16.19 0.57
CA SER A 32 -18.89 -16.83 1.76
C SER A 32 -17.47 -16.37 2.04
N GLN A 33 -17.24 -15.72 3.16
CA GLN A 33 -15.89 -15.34 3.61
C GLN A 33 -14.93 -16.53 3.74
N ILE A 34 -15.43 -17.69 4.17
CA ILE A 34 -14.63 -18.91 4.35
C ILE A 34 -14.19 -19.45 3.00
N GLU A 35 -15.10 -19.56 2.04
CA GLU A 35 -14.76 -20.04 0.69
C GLU A 35 -13.81 -19.08 -0.03
N GLU A 36 -14.03 -17.79 0.08
CA GLU A 36 -13.13 -16.77 -0.48
C GLU A 36 -11.75 -16.84 0.17
N HIS A 37 -11.67 -17.02 1.50
CA HIS A 37 -10.39 -17.25 2.18
C HIS A 37 -9.69 -18.50 1.62
N HIS A 38 -10.40 -19.61 1.47
CA HIS A 38 -9.81 -20.84 0.91
C HIS A 38 -9.38 -20.66 -0.54
N ALA A 39 -10.14 -19.90 -1.36
CA ALA A 39 -9.79 -19.60 -2.74
C ALA A 39 -8.46 -18.84 -2.81
N VAL A 40 -8.27 -17.82 -2.00
CA VAL A 40 -7.00 -17.06 -1.92
C VAL A 40 -5.84 -17.95 -1.46
N ARG A 41 -6.06 -18.81 -0.46
CA ARG A 41 -5.01 -19.69 0.08
C ARG A 41 -4.57 -20.79 -0.88
N ARG A 42 -5.47 -21.27 -1.74
CA ARG A 42 -5.22 -22.36 -2.69
C ARG A 42 -4.84 -21.87 -4.08
N ASP A 43 -5.26 -20.64 -4.44
CA ASP A 43 -5.12 -20.12 -5.79
C ASP A 43 -4.72 -18.63 -5.80
N ALA A 44 -5.66 -17.72 -6.04
CA ALA A 44 -5.43 -16.28 -6.07
C ALA A 44 -6.70 -15.50 -5.72
N GLY A 45 -6.53 -14.29 -5.16
CA GLY A 45 -7.60 -13.35 -4.91
C GLY A 45 -7.18 -11.91 -5.20
N LEU A 46 -8.16 -11.10 -5.59
CA LEU A 46 -8.06 -9.67 -5.84
C LEU A 46 -8.74 -8.93 -4.68
N PHE A 47 -8.08 -7.90 -4.17
CA PHE A 47 -8.60 -7.06 -3.10
C PHE A 47 -8.52 -5.60 -3.52
N ASP A 48 -9.67 -4.92 -3.54
CA ASP A 48 -9.68 -3.46 -3.67
C ASP A 48 -9.19 -2.84 -2.36
N VAL A 49 -8.03 -2.24 -2.39
CA VAL A 49 -7.41 -1.53 -1.27
C VAL A 49 -7.22 -0.04 -1.58
N SER A 50 -8.04 0.48 -2.50
CA SER A 50 -7.96 1.88 -2.95
C SER A 50 -8.38 2.90 -1.88
N HIS A 51 -8.95 2.44 -0.76
CA HIS A 51 -9.23 3.28 0.42
C HIS A 51 -7.94 3.70 1.16
N MET A 52 -6.84 2.96 1.01
CA MET A 52 -5.56 3.30 1.63
C MET A 52 -4.96 4.58 1.04
N GLY A 53 -4.14 5.26 1.84
CA GLY A 53 -3.45 6.48 1.41
C GLY A 53 -2.18 6.15 0.63
N VAL A 54 -2.03 6.72 -0.57
CA VAL A 54 -0.79 6.63 -1.36
C VAL A 54 -0.08 7.98 -1.31
N ILE A 55 1.17 8.00 -0.85
CA ILE A 55 1.97 9.21 -0.69
C ILE A 55 3.27 9.03 -1.47
N ASP A 56 3.52 9.89 -2.46
CA ASP A 56 4.81 9.94 -3.15
C ASP A 56 5.75 10.89 -2.43
N LEU A 57 6.97 10.43 -2.18
CA LEU A 57 8.08 11.21 -1.66
C LEU A 57 9.08 11.50 -2.78
N THR A 58 9.48 12.75 -2.92
CA THR A 58 10.48 13.18 -3.91
C THR A 58 11.50 14.12 -3.30
N GLY A 59 12.77 13.91 -3.64
CA GLY A 59 13.89 14.74 -3.20
C GLY A 59 15.18 13.94 -3.06
N ASP A 60 16.33 14.60 -3.20
CA ASP A 60 17.65 13.96 -3.17
C ASP A 60 17.95 13.27 -1.83
N ARG A 61 17.35 13.76 -0.74
CA ARG A 61 17.52 13.20 0.60
C ARG A 61 16.38 12.27 1.04
N SER A 62 15.55 11.78 0.10
CA SER A 62 14.40 10.92 0.42
C SER A 62 14.80 9.65 1.16
N ARG A 63 15.88 9.00 0.78
CA ARG A 63 16.39 7.80 1.48
C ARG A 63 16.85 8.12 2.90
N GLU A 64 17.58 9.23 3.09
CA GLU A 64 18.04 9.67 4.41
C GLU A 64 16.84 10.02 5.30
N PHE A 65 15.88 10.75 4.75
CA PHE A 65 14.64 11.08 5.43
C PHE A 65 13.89 9.81 5.90
N LEU A 66 13.72 8.83 5.04
CA LEU A 66 13.02 7.59 5.41
C LEU A 66 13.77 6.77 6.47
N ARG A 67 15.10 6.79 6.47
CA ARG A 67 15.89 6.16 7.55
C ARG A 67 15.73 6.87 8.89
N HIS A 68 15.42 8.17 8.88
CA HIS A 68 15.08 8.92 10.08
C HIS A 68 13.63 8.66 10.53
N LEU A 69 12.70 8.53 9.57
CA LEU A 69 11.26 8.44 9.84
C LEU A 69 10.82 7.04 10.31
N LEU A 70 11.44 5.99 9.77
CA LEU A 70 10.98 4.61 9.86
C LEU A 70 11.87 3.77 10.77
N ALA A 71 11.25 2.81 11.46
CA ALA A 71 11.94 1.87 12.35
C ALA A 71 12.82 0.87 11.56
N ASN A 72 12.40 0.47 10.35
CA ASN A 72 13.14 -0.49 9.54
C ASN A 72 14.09 0.22 8.57
N ASP A 73 15.23 -0.42 8.22
CA ASP A 73 16.24 0.19 7.36
C ASP A 73 15.88 0.15 5.87
N VAL A 74 15.41 1.28 5.35
CA VAL A 74 15.15 1.46 3.91
C VAL A 74 16.41 1.41 3.05
N GLY A 75 17.61 1.45 3.64
CA GLY A 75 18.87 1.20 2.96
C GLY A 75 18.96 -0.18 2.31
N ARG A 76 18.13 -1.13 2.74
CA ARG A 76 17.99 -2.47 2.16
C ARG A 76 17.27 -2.48 0.80
N LEU A 77 16.50 -1.44 0.50
CA LEU A 77 15.79 -1.31 -0.77
C LEU A 77 16.74 -0.82 -1.87
N LYS A 78 17.11 -1.71 -2.80
CA LYS A 78 18.07 -1.46 -3.88
C LYS A 78 17.48 -1.64 -5.28
N ILE A 79 16.34 -2.30 -5.38
CA ILE A 79 15.74 -2.69 -6.65
C ILE A 79 14.41 -1.96 -6.80
N PRO A 80 14.17 -1.18 -7.88
CA PRO A 80 12.90 -0.53 -8.13
C PRO A 80 11.73 -1.52 -8.06
N GLY A 81 10.64 -1.08 -7.42
CA GLY A 81 9.46 -1.90 -7.17
C GLY A 81 9.54 -2.78 -5.92
N LYS A 82 10.68 -2.94 -5.27
CA LYS A 82 10.76 -3.64 -3.97
C LYS A 82 10.13 -2.79 -2.87
N ALA A 83 9.49 -3.48 -1.92
CA ALA A 83 8.81 -2.86 -0.80
C ALA A 83 9.35 -3.38 0.54
N LEU A 84 9.15 -2.56 1.57
CA LEU A 84 9.50 -2.84 2.96
C LEU A 84 8.34 -2.38 3.84
N TYR A 85 7.92 -3.27 4.73
CA TYR A 85 6.97 -2.92 5.81
C TYR A 85 7.73 -2.32 6.99
N SER A 86 7.21 -1.25 7.57
CA SER A 86 7.83 -0.57 8.70
C SER A 86 6.82 0.20 9.54
N CYS A 87 7.18 0.49 10.79
CA CYS A 87 6.46 1.44 11.64
C CYS A 87 7.07 2.83 11.54
N MET A 88 6.22 3.86 11.64
CA MET A 88 6.61 5.23 11.99
C MET A 88 6.59 5.38 13.51
N LEU A 89 7.65 5.95 14.07
CA LEU A 89 7.81 6.07 15.52
C LEU A 89 7.88 7.54 15.96
N LEU A 90 7.40 7.77 17.17
CA LEU A 90 7.70 8.98 17.93
C LEU A 90 9.15 8.95 18.42
N PRO A 91 9.77 10.10 18.71
CA PRO A 91 11.09 10.15 19.35
C PRO A 91 11.16 9.40 20.68
N THR A 92 10.03 9.19 21.34
CA THR A 92 9.90 8.43 22.59
C THR A 92 9.80 6.92 22.36
N GLY A 93 9.80 6.43 21.11
CA GLY A 93 9.65 5.04 20.74
C GLY A 93 8.21 4.56 20.57
N GLY A 94 7.21 5.40 20.86
CA GLY A 94 5.80 5.06 20.61
C GLY A 94 5.49 4.93 19.12
N VAL A 95 4.63 3.96 18.76
CA VAL A 95 4.21 3.75 17.38
C VAL A 95 3.16 4.81 16.98
N ILE A 96 3.40 5.51 15.89
CA ILE A 96 2.45 6.43 15.27
C ILE A 96 1.49 5.65 14.38
N ASP A 97 2.06 4.86 13.47
CA ASP A 97 1.34 3.96 12.56
C ASP A 97 2.34 3.01 11.87
N ASP A 98 1.81 2.04 11.13
CA ASP A 98 2.56 1.17 10.24
C ASP A 98 2.27 1.49 8.78
N LEU A 99 3.22 1.17 7.90
CA LEU A 99 3.11 1.47 6.48
C LEU A 99 3.97 0.54 5.62
N ILE A 100 3.71 0.58 4.33
CA ILE A 100 4.58 -0.05 3.34
C ILE A 100 5.30 1.06 2.56
N VAL A 101 6.62 0.95 2.42
CA VAL A 101 7.43 1.83 1.58
C VAL A 101 7.92 1.07 0.34
N TYR A 102 7.66 1.61 -0.84
CA TYR A 102 8.14 1.12 -2.13
C TYR A 102 9.30 1.98 -2.61
N PHE A 103 10.37 1.34 -3.07
CA PHE A 103 11.48 2.00 -3.71
C PHE A 103 11.20 2.15 -5.21
N LEU A 104 11.22 3.37 -5.72
CA LEU A 104 11.09 3.66 -7.14
C LEU A 104 12.42 4.07 -7.75
N SER A 105 13.14 4.98 -7.07
CA SER A 105 14.50 5.41 -7.39
C SER A 105 15.18 5.93 -6.11
N ASP A 106 16.42 6.39 -6.20
CA ASP A 106 17.14 6.96 -5.05
C ASP A 106 16.51 8.26 -4.55
N THR A 107 15.81 8.98 -5.41
CA THR A 107 15.13 10.25 -5.10
C THR A 107 13.61 10.13 -5.00
N GLU A 108 13.05 8.93 -5.27
CA GLU A 108 11.61 8.71 -5.32
C GLU A 108 11.21 7.45 -4.57
N PHE A 109 10.29 7.60 -3.62
CA PHE A 109 9.69 6.52 -2.86
C PHE A 109 8.16 6.71 -2.82
N ARG A 110 7.45 5.60 -2.67
CA ARG A 110 6.00 5.61 -2.46
C ARG A 110 5.66 4.95 -1.14
N LEU A 111 4.88 5.65 -0.32
CA LEU A 111 4.35 5.12 0.92
C LEU A 111 2.88 4.73 0.72
N VAL A 112 2.49 3.62 1.34
CA VAL A 112 1.10 3.23 1.46
C VAL A 112 0.77 3.20 2.95
N VAL A 113 -0.15 4.08 3.37
CA VAL A 113 -0.57 4.28 4.76
C VAL A 113 -2.01 3.86 4.97
N ASN A 114 -2.38 3.59 6.21
CA ASN A 114 -3.72 3.15 6.58
C ASN A 114 -4.77 4.24 6.31
N ALA A 115 -5.97 3.82 5.87
CA ALA A 115 -7.04 4.73 5.49
C ALA A 115 -7.51 5.65 6.63
N GLY A 116 -7.70 5.07 7.82
CA GLY A 116 -8.21 5.78 8.99
C GLY A 116 -7.23 6.78 9.59
N THR A 117 -5.93 6.60 9.36
CA THR A 117 -4.86 7.45 9.91
C THR A 117 -4.18 8.32 8.85
N ARG A 118 -4.57 8.18 7.57
CA ARG A 118 -3.95 8.83 6.42
C ARG A 118 -3.62 10.31 6.62
N ASP A 119 -4.56 11.09 7.12
CA ASP A 119 -4.38 12.55 7.22
C ASP A 119 -3.41 12.89 8.38
N LYS A 120 -3.48 12.15 9.48
CA LYS A 120 -2.53 12.21 10.60
C LYS A 120 -1.11 11.86 10.13
N ASP A 121 -0.99 10.78 9.39
CA ASP A 121 0.29 10.27 8.90
C ASP A 121 0.91 11.22 7.88
N LEU A 122 0.12 11.72 6.94
CA LEU A 122 0.57 12.72 5.97
C LEU A 122 1.07 14.01 6.66
N ALA A 123 0.35 14.48 7.69
CA ALA A 123 0.76 15.65 8.45
C ALA A 123 2.09 15.42 9.19
N TRP A 124 2.27 14.24 9.78
CA TRP A 124 3.52 13.86 10.43
C TRP A 124 4.66 13.78 9.42
N ILE A 125 4.48 13.04 8.33
CA ILE A 125 5.47 12.87 7.26
C ILE A 125 5.91 14.24 6.74
N ARG A 126 4.99 15.14 6.40
CA ARG A 126 5.30 16.47 5.89
C ARG A 126 6.10 17.30 6.89
N ARG A 127 5.74 17.25 8.15
CA ARG A 127 6.46 17.98 9.21
C ARG A 127 7.91 17.51 9.35
N GLN A 128 8.14 16.20 9.32
CA GLN A 128 9.49 15.63 9.42
C GLN A 128 10.30 15.86 8.13
N ALA A 129 9.64 15.85 6.97
CA ALA A 129 10.28 16.03 5.66
C ALA A 129 10.91 17.41 5.45
N MET A 130 10.44 18.44 6.16
CA MET A 130 10.95 19.82 6.02
C MET A 130 12.46 19.91 6.29
N ALA A 131 12.98 19.18 7.27
CA ALA A 131 14.41 19.17 7.62
C ALA A 131 15.30 18.52 6.54
N PHE A 132 14.70 17.79 5.61
CA PHE A 132 15.40 17.05 4.56
C PHE A 132 15.16 17.62 3.16
N ALA A 133 14.39 18.70 3.03
CA ALA A 133 13.96 19.23 1.73
C ALA A 133 13.28 18.17 0.83
N VAL A 134 12.47 17.29 1.44
CA VAL A 134 11.72 16.24 0.75
C VAL A 134 10.26 16.67 0.64
N THR A 135 9.68 16.48 -0.54
CA THR A 135 8.26 16.73 -0.80
C THR A 135 7.44 15.47 -0.57
N ALA A 136 6.31 15.58 0.14
CA ALA A 136 5.35 14.50 0.35
C ALA A 136 4.00 14.87 -0.26
N ALA A 137 3.61 14.18 -1.34
CA ALA A 137 2.41 14.42 -2.11
C ALA A 137 1.41 13.26 -1.99
N LEU A 138 0.19 13.56 -1.51
CA LEU A 138 -0.90 12.57 -1.50
C LEU A 138 -1.43 12.38 -2.92
N ARG A 139 -1.43 11.12 -3.39
CA ARG A 139 -1.86 10.71 -4.72
C ARG A 139 -3.32 10.27 -4.69
N ARG A 140 -4.23 11.23 -4.93
CA ARG A 140 -5.68 10.95 -5.00
C ARG A 140 -6.13 10.42 -6.38
N ASP A 141 -5.23 10.45 -7.34
CA ASP A 141 -5.42 10.00 -8.73
C ASP A 141 -5.11 8.51 -8.93
N LEU A 142 -4.64 7.83 -7.89
CA LEU A 142 -4.31 6.41 -7.94
C LEU A 142 -5.35 5.55 -7.22
N ALA A 143 -5.61 4.39 -7.79
CA ALA A 143 -6.31 3.28 -7.16
C ALA A 143 -5.34 2.12 -6.94
N MET A 144 -5.66 1.21 -6.03
CA MET A 144 -4.76 0.12 -5.68
C MET A 144 -5.52 -1.19 -5.54
N ILE A 145 -5.00 -2.23 -6.19
CA ILE A 145 -5.48 -3.61 -6.07
C ILE A 145 -4.35 -4.45 -5.51
N ALA A 146 -4.62 -5.16 -4.42
CA ALA A 146 -3.74 -6.20 -3.91
C ALA A 146 -4.12 -7.55 -4.53
N ILE A 147 -3.14 -8.25 -5.09
CA ILE A 147 -3.32 -9.58 -5.68
C ILE A 147 -2.51 -10.56 -4.86
N GLN A 148 -3.17 -11.56 -4.27
CA GLN A 148 -2.56 -12.45 -3.30
C GLN A 148 -2.91 -13.91 -3.59
N GLY A 149 -2.04 -14.82 -3.14
CA GLY A 149 -2.21 -16.27 -3.30
C GLY A 149 -1.04 -16.93 -4.03
N PRO A 150 -0.93 -18.27 -3.97
CA PRO A 150 0.19 -19.00 -4.56
C PRO A 150 0.29 -18.80 -6.08
N ASN A 151 -0.83 -18.70 -6.79
CA ASN A 151 -0.88 -18.52 -8.24
C ASN A 151 -1.12 -17.07 -8.69
N ALA A 152 -1.14 -16.12 -7.74
CA ALA A 152 -1.44 -14.70 -8.01
C ALA A 152 -0.58 -14.10 -9.12
N ARG A 153 0.73 -14.33 -9.05
CA ARG A 153 1.67 -13.80 -10.04
C ARG A 153 1.46 -14.39 -11.43
N GLU A 154 1.36 -15.72 -11.51
CA GLU A 154 1.17 -16.44 -12.77
C GLU A 154 -0.10 -15.98 -13.50
N LYS A 155 -1.19 -15.83 -12.74
CA LYS A 155 -2.48 -15.37 -13.28
C LYS A 155 -2.49 -13.88 -13.65
N THR A 156 -1.71 -13.06 -12.98
CA THR A 156 -1.70 -11.61 -13.23
C THR A 156 -0.82 -11.21 -14.40
N LEU A 157 0.36 -11.82 -14.54
CA LEU A 157 1.32 -11.43 -15.57
C LEU A 157 0.74 -11.43 -17.00
N PRO A 158 -0.07 -12.42 -17.44
CA PRO A 158 -0.66 -12.40 -18.78
C PRO A 158 -1.61 -11.22 -19.02
N LEU A 159 -2.23 -10.67 -17.97
CA LEU A 159 -3.18 -9.57 -18.05
C LEU A 159 -2.50 -8.19 -18.22
N LEU A 160 -1.21 -8.11 -17.92
CA LEU A 160 -0.45 -6.87 -18.00
C LEU A 160 0.12 -6.66 -19.41
N ALA A 161 0.16 -5.41 -19.87
CA ALA A 161 0.87 -5.06 -21.09
C ALA A 161 2.38 -5.37 -20.95
N PRO A 162 3.11 -5.67 -22.06
CA PRO A 162 4.52 -6.04 -22.00
C PRO A 162 5.41 -5.05 -21.21
N ALA A 163 5.19 -3.74 -21.39
CA ALA A 163 5.91 -2.70 -20.65
C ALA A 163 5.62 -2.71 -19.14
N GLN A 164 4.43 -3.13 -18.74
CA GLN A 164 4.04 -3.25 -17.33
C GLN A 164 4.61 -4.53 -16.70
N ARG A 165 4.71 -5.63 -17.46
CA ARG A 165 5.35 -6.87 -17.00
C ARG A 165 6.83 -6.65 -16.65
N ALA A 166 7.53 -5.80 -17.42
CA ALA A 166 8.91 -5.44 -17.16
C ALA A 166 9.09 -4.58 -15.90
N ARG A 167 8.05 -3.87 -15.49
CA ARG A 167 8.01 -3.09 -14.24
C ARG A 167 7.35 -3.90 -13.14
N GLU A 168 7.87 -5.06 -12.81
CA GLU A 168 7.33 -5.92 -11.77
C GLU A 168 7.26 -5.18 -10.44
N ILE A 169 6.08 -4.59 -10.17
CA ILE A 169 5.82 -3.83 -8.96
C ILE A 169 5.72 -4.80 -7.79
N GLY A 170 6.72 -4.75 -6.97
CA GLY A 170 6.76 -5.02 -5.57
C GLY A 170 6.11 -6.31 -5.05
N ARG A 171 6.90 -7.36 -4.85
CA ARG A 171 6.66 -8.25 -3.72
C ARG A 171 6.98 -7.45 -2.45
N ALA A 172 5.96 -7.05 -1.71
CA ALA A 172 6.14 -6.78 -0.31
C ALA A 172 6.54 -8.13 0.33
N SER A 173 7.82 -8.31 0.57
CA SER A 173 8.32 -9.50 1.24
C SER A 173 8.14 -9.30 2.74
N CYS A 174 6.95 -9.56 3.26
CA CYS A 174 6.76 -9.91 4.66
C CYS A 174 7.33 -11.32 4.88
N ARG A 175 8.63 -11.50 4.71
CA ARG A 175 9.37 -12.62 5.28
C ARG A 175 10.06 -12.12 6.53
N GLU A 176 9.31 -11.87 7.56
CA GLU A 176 9.80 -12.07 8.90
C GLU A 176 9.46 -13.50 9.30
N ARG A 177 10.47 -14.32 9.40
CA ARG A 177 10.37 -15.54 10.21
C ARG A 177 10.49 -15.06 11.66
N VAL A 178 9.41 -15.24 12.41
CA VAL A 178 9.48 -15.31 13.86
C VAL A 178 10.21 -16.61 14.22
#